data_403dc83bc1925737ce64707c1b91a28c
#
_entry.id   403dc83bc1925737ce64707c1b91a28c
#
_cell.length_a   1.000
_cell.length_b   1.000
_cell.length_c   1.000
_cell.angle_alpha   90.00
_cell.angle_beta   90.00
_cell.angle_gamma   90.00
#
_symmetry.space_group_name_H-M   'P 1'
#
loop_
_entity.id
_entity.type
_entity.pdbx_description
1 polymer ?
#
loop_
_entity_poly.entity_id
_entity_poly.type
_entity_poly.pdbx_seq_one_letter_code
_entity_poly.pdbx_strand_id
1 'polypeptide(L)'
;MRFRRDIKGFTLGELLTVVMIIGILVGFALPVYANQIEKSREDNDISLVRAAYTEVYVASLNGDFTKQVEVKLSQSVYDWQYFDTITIDEISHSKSEGDTTNWKGVPGKNGTCVVSYQDGIGVIFNWSGEKNTGGPNINYNEDLREILNKSELLKRPNLQGNPSIEIDSKSTKSTMLPEIEKYIDENSLLNHGTWAFLADNKNSTEAITYVFWTCVDTNKVGPDKKIPVIIAKPNGTYCISDSVTAERTPTNADKYVAIADHIWNMYGYGKYTNGKKEYASLEEAYKEYEKYVGQNYPTYKEDLPK
;
A
#
# COMPACT_ATOMS: atom_id res chain seq x y z
N MET A 1 49.42 -39.65 -22.24
CA MET A 1 47.99 -39.56 -22.53
C MET A 1 47.44 -38.31 -21.85
N ARG A 2 47.08 -37.24 -22.60
CA ARG A 2 46.49 -36.01 -22.05
C ARG A 2 44.97 -36.13 -22.15
N PHE A 3 44.27 -36.23 -21.03
CA PHE A 3 42.82 -36.16 -20.99
C PHE A 3 42.39 -34.68 -21.27
N ARG A 4 41.81 -34.44 -22.42
CA ARG A 4 41.06 -33.21 -22.67
C ARG A 4 39.77 -33.29 -21.87
N ARG A 5 39.61 -32.44 -20.83
CA ARG A 5 38.33 -32.18 -20.22
C ARG A 5 37.53 -31.31 -21.19
N ASP A 6 36.45 -31.84 -21.74
CA ASP A 6 35.46 -31.07 -22.46
C ASP A 6 34.71 -30.19 -21.44
N ILE A 7 35.09 -28.94 -21.39
CA ILE A 7 34.34 -27.93 -20.61
C ILE A 7 33.12 -27.56 -21.45
N LYS A 8 31.97 -28.14 -21.14
CA LYS A 8 30.70 -27.72 -21.72
C LYS A 8 30.33 -26.37 -21.09
N GLY A 9 30.32 -25.31 -21.85
CA GLY A 9 29.79 -23.99 -21.45
C GLY A 9 28.26 -23.98 -21.45
N PHE A 10 27.67 -23.13 -20.64
CA PHE A 10 26.23 -22.91 -20.66
C PHE A 10 25.77 -22.29 -21.98
N THR A 11 24.64 -22.76 -22.48
CA THR A 11 24.00 -22.15 -23.65
C THR A 11 23.32 -20.84 -23.28
N LEU A 12 23.18 -19.94 -24.25
CA LEU A 12 22.46 -18.66 -24.07
C LEU A 12 21.02 -18.89 -23.58
N GLY A 13 20.37 -19.97 -24.06
CA GLY A 13 19.01 -20.32 -23.65
C GLY A 13 18.90 -20.76 -22.19
N GLU A 14 19.86 -21.55 -21.70
CA GLU A 14 19.91 -21.96 -20.28
C GLU A 14 20.11 -20.75 -19.37
N LEU A 15 20.98 -19.81 -19.74
CA LEU A 15 21.20 -18.58 -18.99
C LEU A 15 19.91 -17.72 -18.95
N LEU A 16 19.27 -17.55 -20.10
CA LEU A 16 18.02 -16.77 -20.22
C LEU A 16 16.91 -17.37 -19.35
N THR A 17 16.75 -18.68 -19.37
CA THR A 17 15.75 -19.38 -18.54
C THR A 17 16.00 -19.18 -17.06
N VAL A 18 17.25 -19.28 -16.61
CA VAL A 18 17.61 -19.05 -15.20
C VAL A 18 17.32 -17.62 -14.77
N VAL A 19 17.68 -16.62 -15.58
CA VAL A 19 17.42 -15.20 -15.28
C VAL A 19 15.91 -14.91 -15.22
N MET A 20 15.13 -15.54 -16.11
CA MET A 20 13.66 -15.40 -16.11
C MET A 20 13.05 -15.99 -14.83
N ILE A 21 13.47 -17.16 -14.40
CA ILE A 21 12.99 -17.79 -13.16
C ILE A 21 13.37 -16.94 -11.94
N ILE A 22 14.62 -16.46 -11.88
CA ILE A 22 15.06 -15.58 -10.80
C ILE A 22 14.23 -14.30 -10.77
N GLY A 23 13.96 -13.67 -11.92
CA GLY A 23 13.15 -12.47 -12.03
C GLY A 23 11.73 -12.66 -11.47
N ILE A 24 11.10 -13.77 -11.79
CA ILE A 24 9.78 -14.15 -11.27
C ILE A 24 9.83 -14.35 -9.75
N LEU A 25 10.79 -15.12 -9.25
CA LEU A 25 10.92 -15.42 -7.82
C LEU A 25 11.19 -14.15 -6.99
N VAL A 26 12.05 -13.26 -7.48
CA VAL A 26 12.33 -11.98 -6.81
C VAL A 26 11.09 -11.09 -6.81
N GLY A 27 10.33 -11.04 -7.89
CA GLY A 27 9.10 -10.26 -7.98
C GLY A 27 8.05 -10.63 -6.92
N PHE A 28 7.93 -11.91 -6.58
CA PHE A 28 7.03 -12.36 -5.50
C PHE A 28 7.64 -12.25 -4.10
N ALA A 29 8.96 -12.36 -3.98
CA ALA A 29 9.62 -12.41 -2.68
C ALA A 29 9.72 -11.01 -2.01
N LEU A 30 9.89 -9.94 -2.79
CA LEU A 30 10.13 -8.60 -2.26
C LEU A 30 9.01 -8.07 -1.35
N PRO A 31 7.70 -8.09 -1.73
CA PRO A 31 6.64 -7.58 -0.87
C PRO A 31 6.47 -8.42 0.40
N VAL A 32 6.58 -9.74 0.29
CA VAL A 32 6.52 -10.64 1.46
C VAL A 32 7.68 -10.34 2.42
N TYR A 33 8.87 -10.08 1.89
CA TYR A 33 10.05 -9.77 2.69
C TYR A 33 9.93 -8.43 3.42
N ALA A 34 9.40 -7.38 2.78
CA ALA A 34 9.17 -6.09 3.40
C ALA A 34 8.23 -6.18 4.62
N ASN A 35 7.13 -6.92 4.47
CA ASN A 35 6.19 -7.17 5.57
C ASN A 35 6.83 -7.95 6.72
N GLN A 36 7.66 -8.96 6.41
CA GLN A 36 8.37 -9.72 7.44
C GLN A 36 9.40 -8.88 8.20
N ILE A 37 10.04 -7.94 7.53
CA ILE A 37 10.98 -7.01 8.19
C ILE A 37 10.23 -6.12 9.19
N GLU A 38 9.10 -5.52 8.81
CA GLU A 38 8.35 -4.64 9.72
C GLU A 38 7.82 -5.42 10.92
N LYS A 39 7.25 -6.61 10.68
CA LYS A 39 6.85 -7.50 11.76
C LYS A 39 8.02 -7.81 12.73
N SER A 40 9.19 -8.09 12.18
CA SER A 40 10.39 -8.34 13.00
C SER A 40 10.83 -7.11 13.79
N ARG A 41 10.63 -5.90 13.26
CA ARG A 41 10.90 -4.64 13.97
C ARG A 41 9.94 -4.45 15.13
N GLU A 42 8.64 -4.64 14.92
CA GLU A 42 7.62 -4.57 15.97
C GLU A 42 7.89 -5.61 17.08
N ASP A 43 8.20 -6.86 16.71
CA ASP A 43 8.57 -7.93 17.66
C ASP A 43 9.80 -7.54 18.49
N ASN A 44 10.82 -6.94 17.85
CA ASN A 44 12.02 -6.47 18.51
C ASN A 44 11.71 -5.32 19.48
N ASP A 45 10.91 -4.34 19.06
CA ASP A 45 10.54 -3.19 19.87
C ASP A 45 9.76 -3.63 21.12
N ILE A 46 8.78 -4.53 20.97
CA ILE A 46 8.05 -5.13 22.08
C ILE A 46 9.01 -5.85 23.05
N SER A 47 9.98 -6.59 22.51
CA SER A 47 10.96 -7.31 23.34
C SER A 47 11.86 -6.37 24.15
N LEU A 48 12.32 -5.28 23.54
CA LEU A 48 13.11 -4.26 24.22
C LEU A 48 12.31 -3.53 25.31
N VAL A 49 11.03 -3.22 25.04
CA VAL A 49 10.16 -2.56 26.03
C VAL A 49 9.82 -3.52 27.19
N ARG A 50 9.69 -4.84 26.94
CA ARG A 50 9.57 -5.83 28.03
C ARG A 50 10.80 -5.86 28.94
N ALA A 51 11.99 -5.75 28.35
CA ALA A 51 13.21 -5.66 29.15
C ALA A 51 13.25 -4.37 30.00
N ALA A 52 12.86 -3.24 29.41
CA ALA A 52 12.74 -1.96 30.11
C ALA A 52 11.67 -2.00 31.22
N TYR A 53 10.52 -2.66 30.99
CA TYR A 53 9.51 -2.92 32.01
C TYR A 53 10.11 -3.64 33.22
N THR A 54 10.84 -4.73 32.99
CA THR A 54 11.45 -5.53 34.05
C THR A 54 12.45 -4.67 34.85
N GLU A 55 13.27 -3.85 34.18
CA GLU A 55 14.26 -2.97 34.83
C GLU A 55 13.58 -1.92 35.74
N VAL A 56 12.54 -1.25 35.24
CA VAL A 56 11.78 -0.24 36.00
C VAL A 56 10.99 -0.88 37.14
N TYR A 57 10.37 -2.03 36.91
CA TYR A 57 9.62 -2.74 37.95
C TYR A 57 10.52 -3.22 39.09
N VAL A 58 11.70 -3.79 38.80
CA VAL A 58 12.66 -4.20 39.80
C VAL A 58 13.18 -3.00 40.59
N ALA A 59 13.43 -1.86 39.94
CA ALA A 59 13.82 -0.63 40.61
C ALA A 59 12.74 -0.17 41.60
N SER A 60 11.48 -0.22 41.23
CA SER A 60 10.35 0.15 42.14
C SER A 60 10.24 -0.76 43.35
N LEU A 61 10.50 -2.05 43.20
CA LEU A 61 10.55 -3.00 44.34
C LEU A 61 11.69 -2.68 45.33
N ASN A 62 12.75 -2.06 44.86
CA ASN A 62 13.89 -1.58 45.69
C ASN A 62 13.69 -0.15 46.23
N GLY A 63 12.49 0.44 46.02
CA GLY A 63 12.13 1.77 46.48
C GLY A 63 12.61 2.93 45.58
N ASP A 64 13.16 2.63 44.38
CA ASP A 64 13.50 3.64 43.41
C ASP A 64 12.35 3.82 42.40
N PHE A 65 11.46 4.76 42.72
CA PHE A 65 10.32 5.15 41.86
C PHE A 65 10.68 6.19 40.81
N THR A 66 11.93 6.63 40.76
CA THR A 66 12.38 7.65 39.81
C THR A 66 12.99 7.06 38.53
N LYS A 67 13.25 5.76 38.56
CA LYS A 67 13.84 5.05 37.44
C LYS A 67 12.94 5.14 36.19
N GLN A 68 13.55 5.59 35.10
CA GLN A 68 12.92 5.60 33.76
C GLN A 68 13.89 4.97 32.76
N VAL A 69 13.34 4.27 31.79
CA VAL A 69 14.10 3.68 30.69
C VAL A 69 13.48 4.12 29.38
N GLU A 70 14.27 4.74 28.53
CA GLU A 70 13.87 5.12 27.17
C GLU A 70 14.35 4.07 26.18
N VAL A 71 13.42 3.50 25.42
CA VAL A 71 13.67 2.52 24.36
C VAL A 71 13.44 3.20 23.01
N LYS A 72 14.46 3.23 22.16
CA LYS A 72 14.31 3.68 20.77
C LYS A 72 13.66 2.60 19.94
N LEU A 73 12.64 2.99 19.18
CA LEU A 73 11.88 2.08 18.32
C LEU A 73 12.58 1.88 16.97
N SER A 74 12.51 0.68 16.46
CA SER A 74 13.04 0.27 15.14
C SER A 74 11.98 0.20 14.07
N GLN A 75 10.69 0.19 14.43
CA GLN A 75 9.58 0.21 13.47
C GLN A 75 9.62 1.45 12.57
N SER A 76 9.20 1.27 11.32
CA SER A 76 9.23 2.33 10.31
C SER A 76 7.84 2.87 9.97
N VAL A 77 6.80 2.23 10.44
CA VAL A 77 5.41 2.59 10.21
C VAL A 77 4.78 3.09 11.50
N TYR A 78 3.86 4.04 11.40
CA TYR A 78 3.11 4.55 12.55
C TYR A 78 2.07 3.52 12.98
N ASP A 79 1.95 3.31 14.30
CA ASP A 79 1.10 2.34 14.93
C ASP A 79 1.50 0.87 14.62
N TRP A 80 0.95 -0.07 15.36
CA TRP A 80 1.19 -1.49 15.21
C TRP A 80 0.51 -2.01 13.94
N GLN A 81 1.25 -2.68 13.07
CA GLN A 81 0.72 -3.23 11.82
C GLN A 81 0.31 -4.70 11.95
N TYR A 82 0.98 -5.43 12.85
CA TYR A 82 0.85 -6.89 12.95
C TYR A 82 0.23 -7.36 14.27
N PHE A 83 -0.05 -6.44 15.18
CA PHE A 83 -0.62 -6.77 16.49
C PHE A 83 -1.85 -5.91 16.78
N ASP A 84 -3.01 -6.55 16.89
CA ASP A 84 -4.25 -5.88 17.32
C ASP A 84 -4.28 -5.65 18.82
N THR A 85 -3.61 -6.52 19.58
CA THR A 85 -3.47 -6.41 21.03
C THR A 85 -2.05 -6.78 21.43
N ILE A 86 -1.44 -5.95 22.25
CA ILE A 86 -0.09 -6.16 22.79
C ILE A 86 -0.20 -6.35 24.28
N THR A 87 0.48 -7.38 24.78
CA THR A 87 0.58 -7.65 26.20
C THR A 87 2.04 -7.59 26.63
N ILE A 88 2.36 -6.69 27.54
CA ILE A 88 3.64 -6.58 28.19
C ILE A 88 3.42 -6.87 29.67
N ASP A 89 3.88 -8.04 30.08
CA ASP A 89 3.61 -8.61 31.40
C ASP A 89 2.10 -8.65 31.72
N GLU A 90 1.63 -7.92 32.74
CA GLU A 90 0.22 -7.89 33.12
C GLU A 90 -0.60 -6.79 32.41
N ILE A 91 0.05 -5.94 31.62
CA ILE A 91 -0.56 -4.80 30.95
C ILE A 91 -0.86 -5.17 29.50
N SER A 92 -2.15 -5.24 29.18
CA SER A 92 -2.63 -5.44 27.80
C SER A 92 -3.23 -4.16 27.24
N HIS A 93 -2.96 -3.89 25.97
CA HIS A 93 -3.50 -2.73 25.25
C HIS A 93 -3.94 -3.15 23.86
N SER A 94 -5.18 -2.79 23.48
CA SER A 94 -5.71 -3.02 22.14
C SER A 94 -5.46 -1.79 21.25
N LYS A 95 -5.12 -2.02 19.99
CA LYS A 95 -4.96 -0.96 18.98
C LYS A 95 -6.19 -0.05 18.84
N SER A 96 -7.38 -0.57 19.11
CA SER A 96 -8.63 0.19 19.08
C SER A 96 -8.90 1.00 20.35
N GLU A 97 -8.11 0.81 21.41
CA GLU A 97 -8.19 1.60 22.64
C GLU A 97 -7.42 2.90 22.44
N GLY A 98 -7.93 3.99 23.00
CA GLY A 98 -7.16 5.22 23.16
C GLY A 98 -6.19 5.13 24.33
N ASP A 99 -5.64 6.26 24.75
CA ASP A 99 -4.78 6.32 25.91
C ASP A 99 -5.48 5.76 27.15
N THR A 100 -4.77 4.86 27.84
CA THR A 100 -5.20 4.29 29.14
C THR A 100 -4.31 4.83 30.27
N THR A 101 -4.57 4.38 31.50
CA THR A 101 -3.77 4.78 32.65
C THR A 101 -2.30 4.36 32.50
N ASN A 102 -2.07 3.14 32.01
CA ASN A 102 -0.74 2.54 31.89
C ASN A 102 -0.14 2.60 30.48
N TRP A 103 -0.92 3.02 29.48
CA TRP A 103 -0.49 3.06 28.09
C TRP A 103 -0.88 4.39 27.45
N LYS A 104 0.07 5.17 27.02
CA LYS A 104 -0.14 6.49 26.42
C LYS A 104 0.61 6.60 25.11
N GLY A 105 -0.03 7.26 24.14
CA GLY A 105 0.55 7.51 22.83
C GLY A 105 0.63 6.27 21.94
N VAL A 106 1.18 6.46 20.77
CA VAL A 106 1.27 5.45 19.70
C VAL A 106 2.71 5.39 19.20
N PRO A 107 3.27 4.18 19.00
CA PRO A 107 4.61 4.04 18.47
C PRO A 107 4.66 4.42 16.97
N GLY A 108 5.83 4.75 16.46
CA GLY A 108 6.03 5.07 15.06
C GLY A 108 7.48 5.27 14.70
N LYS A 109 7.70 5.65 13.45
CA LYS A 109 9.03 5.90 12.91
C LYS A 109 9.78 6.93 13.76
N ASN A 110 11.07 6.70 14.00
CA ASN A 110 11.94 7.54 14.84
C ASN A 110 11.40 7.74 16.26
N GLY A 111 10.51 6.87 16.70
CA GLY A 111 9.84 6.97 17.98
C GLY A 111 10.64 6.39 19.14
N THR A 112 10.10 6.61 20.32
CA THR A 112 10.61 6.02 21.57
C THR A 112 9.45 5.51 22.42
N CYS A 113 9.75 4.58 23.32
CA CYS A 113 8.89 4.24 24.45
C CYS A 113 9.61 4.57 25.74
N VAL A 114 9.08 5.51 26.51
CA VAL A 114 9.58 5.79 27.86
C VAL A 114 8.79 4.96 28.86
N VAL A 115 9.48 4.02 29.50
CA VAL A 115 8.92 3.18 30.54
C VAL A 115 9.26 3.80 31.90
N SER A 116 8.27 4.04 32.74
CA SER A 116 8.41 4.66 34.04
C SER A 116 7.46 4.00 35.05
N TYR A 117 7.70 4.24 36.34
CA TYR A 117 6.80 3.78 37.40
C TYR A 117 6.11 4.97 38.05
N GLN A 118 4.83 4.84 38.33
CA GLN A 118 4.05 5.82 39.09
C GLN A 118 3.38 5.13 40.27
N ASP A 119 3.60 5.69 41.49
CA ASP A 119 3.02 5.15 42.69
C ASP A 119 1.47 5.12 42.61
N GLY A 120 0.88 4.04 43.07
CA GLY A 120 -0.57 3.82 42.97
C GLY A 120 -1.12 3.40 41.60
N ILE A 121 -0.31 3.47 40.52
CA ILE A 121 -0.70 3.06 39.17
C ILE A 121 0.12 1.86 38.70
N GLY A 122 1.41 1.83 39.00
CA GLY A 122 2.34 0.82 38.50
C GLY A 122 3.19 1.33 37.33
N VAL A 123 3.60 0.43 36.45
CA VAL A 123 4.40 0.78 35.28
C VAL A 123 3.53 1.46 34.21
N ILE A 124 4.09 2.49 33.59
CA ILE A 124 3.47 3.28 32.52
C ILE A 124 4.37 3.25 31.31
N PHE A 125 3.75 3.03 30.13
CA PHE A 125 4.38 3.14 28.83
C PHE A 125 3.95 4.44 28.14
N ASN A 126 4.90 5.30 27.81
CA ASN A 126 4.68 6.51 27.01
C ASN A 126 5.33 6.29 25.65
N TRP A 127 4.51 5.97 24.68
CA TRP A 127 4.93 5.77 23.29
C TRP A 127 4.96 7.10 22.55
N SER A 128 5.93 7.24 21.69
CA SER A 128 6.03 8.32 20.74
C SER A 128 6.51 7.79 19.40
N GLY A 129 6.20 8.49 18.36
CA GLY A 129 6.67 8.21 17.03
C GLY A 129 6.19 9.30 16.09
N GLU A 130 6.96 9.53 15.06
CA GLU A 130 6.46 10.38 13.99
C GLU A 130 5.21 9.70 13.44
N LYS A 131 4.05 10.26 13.78
CA LYS A 131 2.89 10.07 12.92
C LYS A 131 3.41 10.48 11.57
N ASN A 132 3.32 9.62 10.56
CA ASN A 132 3.69 10.03 9.21
C ASN A 132 2.96 11.34 8.90
N THR A 133 3.52 12.46 9.38
CA THR A 133 2.98 13.81 9.23
C THR A 133 3.35 14.32 7.84
N GLY A 134 3.13 13.49 6.89
CA GLY A 134 3.43 13.70 5.49
C GLY A 134 2.53 12.89 4.59
N GLY A 135 1.34 12.51 5.07
CA GLY A 135 0.38 11.82 4.23
C GLY A 135 -0.64 11.05 5.08
N PRO A 136 -1.80 10.74 4.54
CA PRO A 136 -2.78 9.86 5.17
C PRO A 136 -2.09 8.53 5.51
N ASN A 137 -2.65 7.81 6.49
CA ASN A 137 -2.22 6.46 6.82
C ASN A 137 -2.55 5.53 5.64
N ILE A 138 -1.69 5.54 4.61
CA ILE A 138 -1.89 4.75 3.40
C ILE A 138 -1.07 3.49 3.49
N ASN A 139 -1.73 2.37 3.27
CA ASN A 139 -1.08 1.08 3.13
C ASN A 139 -0.45 0.94 1.73
N TYR A 140 0.79 1.40 1.59
CA TYR A 140 1.54 1.27 0.33
C TYR A 140 1.99 -0.17 0.02
N ASN A 141 1.78 -1.12 0.93
CA ASN A 141 2.03 -2.55 0.66
C ASN A 141 0.83 -3.22 -0.02
N GLU A 142 -0.27 -2.51 -0.20
CA GLU A 142 -1.44 -3.03 -0.91
C GLU A 142 -1.15 -3.19 -2.40
N ASP A 143 -1.50 -4.35 -2.95
CA ASP A 143 -1.59 -4.50 -4.40
C ASP A 143 -2.98 -4.07 -4.87
N LEU A 144 -3.08 -2.89 -5.45
CA LEU A 144 -4.35 -2.31 -5.90
C LEU A 144 -5.13 -3.24 -6.85
N ARG A 145 -4.46 -4.15 -7.56
CA ARG A 145 -5.10 -5.08 -8.51
C ARG A 145 -5.80 -6.23 -7.80
N GLU A 146 -5.29 -6.64 -6.63
CA GLU A 146 -5.86 -7.74 -5.84
C GLU A 146 -7.27 -7.41 -5.34
N ILE A 147 -7.62 -6.16 -5.19
CA ILE A 147 -8.97 -5.72 -4.79
C ILE A 147 -10.02 -6.24 -5.78
N LEU A 148 -9.77 -6.12 -7.08
CA LEU A 148 -10.68 -6.63 -8.11
C LEU A 148 -10.72 -8.16 -8.12
N ASN A 149 -9.58 -8.81 -7.93
CA ASN A 149 -9.49 -10.27 -7.86
C ASN A 149 -10.27 -10.82 -6.65
N LYS A 150 -10.12 -10.21 -5.48
CA LYS A 150 -10.85 -10.57 -4.25
C LYS A 150 -12.36 -10.41 -4.41
N SER A 151 -12.82 -9.46 -5.20
CA SER A 151 -14.25 -9.21 -5.44
C SER A 151 -14.95 -10.32 -6.22
N GLU A 152 -14.19 -11.17 -6.92
CA GLU A 152 -14.69 -12.22 -7.83
C GLU A 152 -15.65 -11.72 -8.93
N LEU A 153 -15.75 -10.41 -9.11
CA LEU A 153 -16.67 -9.82 -10.10
C LEU A 153 -16.45 -10.35 -11.50
N LEU A 154 -15.18 -10.51 -11.88
CA LEU A 154 -14.81 -10.98 -13.23
C LEU A 154 -15.17 -12.43 -13.50
N LYS A 155 -15.47 -13.22 -12.47
CA LYS A 155 -15.93 -14.61 -12.58
C LYS A 155 -17.44 -14.72 -12.86
N ARG A 156 -18.19 -13.62 -12.79
CA ARG A 156 -19.63 -13.62 -13.02
C ARG A 156 -19.96 -13.95 -14.48
N PRO A 157 -20.95 -14.83 -14.75
CA PRO A 157 -21.27 -15.28 -16.10
C PRO A 157 -21.63 -14.15 -17.08
N ASN A 158 -22.28 -13.08 -16.61
CA ASN A 158 -22.64 -11.92 -17.41
C ASN A 158 -21.46 -11.02 -17.78
N LEU A 159 -20.32 -11.19 -17.11
CA LEU A 159 -19.07 -10.45 -17.38
C LEU A 159 -18.05 -11.32 -18.12
N GLN A 160 -18.24 -12.63 -18.13
CA GLN A 160 -17.37 -13.54 -18.89
C GLN A 160 -17.50 -13.26 -20.39
N GLY A 161 -16.36 -13.18 -21.07
CA GLY A 161 -16.31 -12.90 -22.51
C GLY A 161 -16.53 -11.42 -22.88
N ASN A 162 -16.76 -10.53 -21.91
CA ASN A 162 -16.76 -9.10 -22.17
C ASN A 162 -15.33 -8.64 -22.48
N PRO A 163 -15.08 -7.98 -23.61
CA PRO A 163 -13.72 -7.64 -24.04
C PRO A 163 -13.06 -6.59 -23.17
N SER A 164 -13.83 -5.77 -22.47
CA SER A 164 -13.31 -4.80 -21.52
C SER A 164 -14.37 -4.43 -20.47
N ILE A 165 -13.92 -4.34 -19.23
CA ILE A 165 -14.74 -3.94 -18.10
C ILE A 165 -14.08 -2.71 -17.49
N GLU A 166 -14.84 -1.63 -17.34
CA GLU A 166 -14.43 -0.41 -16.66
C GLU A 166 -15.27 -0.25 -15.39
N ILE A 167 -14.62 -0.04 -14.27
CA ILE A 167 -15.25 0.25 -12.99
C ILE A 167 -14.56 1.50 -12.43
N ASP A 168 -15.29 2.62 -12.45
CA ASP A 168 -14.79 3.93 -12.04
C ASP A 168 -15.42 4.35 -10.71
N SER A 169 -14.61 4.89 -9.80
CA SER A 169 -15.02 5.38 -8.48
C SER A 169 -16.04 6.52 -8.54
N LYS A 170 -16.16 7.20 -9.66
CA LYS A 170 -17.13 8.30 -9.85
C LYS A 170 -18.44 7.84 -10.49
N SER A 171 -18.57 6.57 -10.84
CA SER A 171 -19.77 6.00 -11.46
C SER A 171 -20.85 5.68 -10.43
N THR A 172 -21.68 6.65 -10.07
CA THR A 172 -22.68 6.58 -9.00
C THR A 172 -23.77 5.51 -9.17
N LYS A 173 -23.96 4.98 -10.37
CA LYS A 173 -24.98 3.94 -10.66
C LYS A 173 -24.38 2.62 -11.12
N SER A 174 -23.09 2.43 -10.98
CA SER A 174 -22.48 1.13 -11.23
C SER A 174 -22.92 0.14 -10.14
N THR A 175 -23.55 -0.95 -10.53
CA THR A 175 -23.87 -2.06 -9.61
C THR A 175 -22.61 -2.80 -9.13
N MET A 176 -21.48 -2.60 -9.80
CA MET A 176 -20.21 -3.24 -9.49
C MET A 176 -19.38 -2.44 -8.48
N LEU A 177 -19.54 -1.12 -8.45
CA LEU A 177 -18.76 -0.26 -7.54
C LEU A 177 -18.94 -0.63 -6.05
N PRO A 178 -20.18 -0.78 -5.52
CA PRO A 178 -20.39 -1.18 -4.12
C PRO A 178 -19.83 -2.56 -3.78
N GLU A 179 -19.68 -3.44 -4.78
CA GLU A 179 -19.10 -4.76 -4.58
C GLU A 179 -17.58 -4.69 -4.40
N ILE A 180 -16.92 -3.77 -5.12
CA ILE A 180 -15.48 -3.56 -4.99
C ILE A 180 -15.15 -2.80 -3.71
N GLU A 181 -15.93 -1.79 -3.36
CA GLU A 181 -15.70 -0.96 -2.17
C GLU A 181 -15.61 -1.78 -0.88
N LYS A 182 -16.27 -2.93 -0.81
CA LYS A 182 -16.18 -3.86 0.33
C LYS A 182 -14.78 -4.45 0.56
N TYR A 183 -13.93 -4.43 -0.48
CA TYR A 183 -12.58 -4.99 -0.46
C TYR A 183 -11.49 -3.91 -0.41
N ILE A 184 -11.88 -2.63 -0.38
CA ILE A 184 -10.97 -1.51 -0.18
C ILE A 184 -10.74 -1.34 1.32
N ASP A 185 -9.51 -1.56 1.75
CA ASP A 185 -9.11 -1.35 3.16
C ASP A 185 -9.27 0.12 3.56
N GLU A 186 -9.51 0.37 4.84
CA GLU A 186 -9.65 1.73 5.38
C GLU A 186 -8.43 2.62 5.09
N ASN A 187 -7.25 2.01 5.01
CA ASN A 187 -5.98 2.69 4.72
C ASN A 187 -5.55 2.58 3.25
N SER A 188 -6.45 2.15 2.35
CA SER A 188 -6.13 2.05 0.93
C SER A 188 -5.95 3.42 0.29
N LEU A 189 -4.97 3.50 -0.65
CA LEU A 189 -4.82 4.66 -1.51
C LEU A 189 -6.10 4.99 -2.28
N LEU A 190 -6.93 3.98 -2.56
CA LEU A 190 -8.19 4.13 -3.29
C LEU A 190 -9.27 4.93 -2.53
N ASN A 191 -9.11 5.14 -1.22
CA ASN A 191 -10.00 6.03 -0.46
C ASN A 191 -9.77 7.52 -0.77
N HIS A 192 -8.74 7.83 -1.54
CA HIS A 192 -8.35 9.19 -1.89
C HIS A 192 -8.42 9.41 -3.41
N GLY A 193 -8.87 10.58 -3.83
CA GLY A 193 -8.88 10.98 -5.22
C GLY A 193 -9.89 10.24 -6.10
N THR A 194 -9.45 9.81 -7.27
CA THR A 194 -10.25 9.06 -8.25
C THR A 194 -9.49 7.85 -8.73
N TRP A 195 -10.17 6.73 -8.89
CA TRP A 195 -9.58 5.50 -9.44
C TRP A 195 -10.53 4.81 -10.42
N ALA A 196 -9.95 4.02 -11.31
CA ALA A 196 -10.68 3.16 -12.23
C ALA A 196 -9.96 1.82 -12.39
N PHE A 197 -10.71 0.73 -12.31
CA PHE A 197 -10.30 -0.61 -12.72
C PHE A 197 -10.64 -0.82 -14.18
N LEU A 198 -9.68 -1.28 -14.95
CA LEU A 198 -9.81 -1.55 -16.36
C LEU A 198 -9.32 -2.97 -16.61
N ALA A 199 -10.23 -3.86 -16.95
CA ALA A 199 -9.93 -5.27 -17.10
C ALA A 199 -10.32 -5.80 -18.47
N ASP A 200 -9.49 -6.69 -19.02
CA ASP A 200 -9.83 -7.53 -20.16
C ASP A 200 -10.09 -8.97 -19.68
N ASN A 201 -11.28 -9.44 -19.98
CA ASN A 201 -11.74 -10.78 -19.61
C ASN A 201 -11.99 -11.67 -20.85
N LYS A 202 -11.43 -11.31 -22.00
CA LYS A 202 -11.82 -11.89 -23.29
C LYS A 202 -11.47 -13.38 -23.43
N ASN A 203 -10.37 -13.86 -22.85
CA ASN A 203 -9.82 -15.18 -23.17
C ASN A 203 -9.18 -15.92 -22.00
N SER A 204 -9.28 -15.48 -20.76
CA SER A 204 -8.55 -16.14 -19.69
C SER A 204 -9.35 -16.33 -18.41
N THR A 205 -8.96 -17.33 -17.65
CA THR A 205 -9.35 -17.52 -16.26
C THR A 205 -8.81 -16.42 -15.34
N GLU A 206 -7.86 -15.62 -15.85
CA GLU A 206 -7.24 -14.49 -15.15
C GLU A 206 -7.43 -13.22 -15.98
N ALA A 207 -8.14 -12.25 -15.42
CA ALA A 207 -8.34 -10.98 -16.09
C ALA A 207 -7.05 -10.14 -16.07
N ILE A 208 -6.67 -9.59 -17.22
CA ILE A 208 -5.61 -8.59 -17.30
C ILE A 208 -6.18 -7.29 -16.76
N THR A 209 -5.70 -6.87 -15.59
CA THR A 209 -6.24 -5.70 -14.88
C THR A 209 -5.21 -4.59 -14.79
N TYR A 210 -5.64 -3.40 -15.21
CA TYR A 210 -4.96 -2.15 -14.92
C TYR A 210 -5.75 -1.38 -13.85
N VAL A 211 -5.05 -0.73 -12.94
CA VAL A 211 -5.68 0.22 -12.01
C VAL A 211 -5.08 1.58 -12.25
N PHE A 212 -5.93 2.54 -12.58
CA PHE A 212 -5.56 3.95 -12.69
C PHE A 212 -5.97 4.64 -11.40
N TRP A 213 -5.07 5.40 -10.83
CA TRP A 213 -5.33 6.22 -9.67
C TRP A 213 -4.75 7.63 -9.87
N THR A 214 -5.47 8.64 -9.40
CA THR A 214 -5.03 10.02 -9.33
C THR A 214 -5.48 10.66 -8.02
N CYS A 215 -4.67 11.58 -7.46
CA CYS A 215 -5.09 12.37 -6.31
C CYS A 215 -6.28 13.32 -6.63
N VAL A 216 -6.52 13.58 -7.90
CA VAL A 216 -7.49 14.57 -8.37
C VAL A 216 -8.92 14.04 -8.30
N ASP A 217 -9.86 14.82 -7.78
CA ASP A 217 -11.28 14.56 -7.96
C ASP A 217 -11.72 14.97 -9.37
N THR A 218 -11.88 13.99 -10.24
CA THR A 218 -12.18 14.22 -11.66
C THR A 218 -13.51 14.95 -11.88
N ASN A 219 -14.52 14.69 -11.04
CA ASN A 219 -15.80 15.41 -11.13
C ASN A 219 -15.66 16.90 -10.84
N LYS A 220 -14.72 17.30 -9.95
CA LYS A 220 -14.47 18.71 -9.64
C LYS A 220 -13.71 19.44 -10.75
N VAL A 221 -12.73 18.76 -11.36
CA VAL A 221 -11.93 19.40 -12.41
C VAL A 221 -12.61 19.43 -13.75
N GLY A 222 -13.56 18.53 -14.00
CA GLY A 222 -14.34 18.47 -15.24
C GLY A 222 -13.62 17.71 -16.37
N PRO A 223 -14.26 17.59 -17.54
CA PRO A 223 -13.73 16.89 -18.69
C PRO A 223 -12.58 17.64 -19.38
N ASP A 224 -11.86 16.93 -20.26
CA ASP A 224 -10.76 17.44 -21.11
C ASP A 224 -9.62 18.09 -20.33
N LYS A 225 -9.38 17.62 -19.12
CA LYS A 225 -8.27 18.07 -18.28
C LYS A 225 -7.15 17.04 -18.25
N LYS A 226 -5.92 17.51 -18.44
CA LYS A 226 -4.73 16.69 -18.25
C LYS A 226 -4.48 16.52 -16.74
N ILE A 227 -4.35 15.29 -16.30
CA ILE A 227 -4.15 14.92 -14.90
C ILE A 227 -3.00 13.92 -14.76
N PRO A 228 -2.24 13.94 -13.64
CA PRO A 228 -1.25 12.92 -13.33
C PRO A 228 -1.94 11.66 -12.84
N VAL A 229 -1.38 10.49 -13.20
CA VAL A 229 -1.91 9.19 -12.77
C VAL A 229 -0.80 8.25 -12.35
N ILE A 230 -1.06 7.41 -11.34
CA ILE A 230 -0.35 6.16 -11.09
C ILE A 230 -1.14 5.06 -11.81
N ILE A 231 -0.43 4.18 -12.50
CA ILE A 231 -1.03 3.04 -13.17
C ILE A 231 -0.38 1.76 -12.63
N ALA A 232 -1.18 0.93 -11.96
CA ALA A 232 -0.80 -0.43 -11.63
C ALA A 232 -0.99 -1.31 -12.87
N LYS A 233 0.08 -1.99 -13.28
CA LYS A 233 0.13 -2.80 -14.52
C LYS A 233 -0.11 -4.28 -14.21
N PRO A 234 -0.61 -5.06 -15.18
CA PRO A 234 -0.85 -6.50 -14.98
C PRO A 234 0.40 -7.31 -14.59
N ASN A 235 1.59 -6.83 -14.95
CA ASN A 235 2.86 -7.50 -14.65
C ASN A 235 3.38 -7.27 -13.22
N GLY A 236 2.63 -6.59 -12.37
CA GLY A 236 3.02 -6.32 -10.98
C GLY A 236 3.74 -5.01 -10.77
N THR A 237 4.10 -4.29 -11.82
CA THR A 237 4.78 -3.00 -11.71
C THR A 237 3.81 -1.83 -11.74
N TYR A 238 4.31 -0.67 -11.36
CA TYR A 238 3.61 0.60 -11.41
C TYR A 238 4.32 1.56 -12.36
N CYS A 239 3.59 2.50 -12.94
CA CYS A 239 4.21 3.63 -13.65
C CYS A 239 3.44 4.92 -13.40
N ILE A 240 4.11 6.05 -13.61
CA ILE A 240 3.51 7.38 -13.55
C ILE A 240 3.33 7.89 -14.97
N SER A 241 2.17 8.43 -15.25
CA SER A 241 1.82 8.95 -16.57
C SER A 241 0.88 10.15 -16.46
N ASP A 242 0.58 10.71 -17.60
CA ASP A 242 -0.49 11.68 -17.77
C ASP A 242 -1.72 10.99 -18.36
N SER A 243 -2.89 11.36 -17.92
CA SER A 243 -4.16 10.99 -18.52
C SER A 243 -4.98 12.25 -18.85
N VAL A 244 -6.08 12.06 -19.53
CA VAL A 244 -7.04 13.13 -19.84
C VAL A 244 -8.40 12.70 -19.29
N THR A 245 -9.05 13.61 -18.57
CA THR A 245 -10.40 13.37 -18.05
C THR A 245 -11.42 13.38 -19.19
N ALA A 246 -12.45 12.54 -19.09
CA ALA A 246 -13.50 12.46 -20.11
C ALA A 246 -14.88 12.34 -19.46
N GLU A 247 -15.84 13.10 -19.98
CA GLU A 247 -17.25 12.95 -19.56
C GLU A 247 -17.78 11.60 -20.01
N ARG A 248 -18.44 10.91 -19.09
CA ARG A 248 -19.16 9.65 -19.35
C ARG A 248 -20.64 9.84 -19.07
N THR A 249 -21.44 9.33 -19.97
CA THR A 249 -22.90 9.33 -19.84
C THR A 249 -23.41 7.91 -20.04
N PRO A 250 -23.35 7.07 -18.99
CA PRO A 250 -23.85 5.70 -19.11
C PRO A 250 -25.37 5.71 -19.33
N THR A 251 -25.87 4.70 -20.02
CA THR A 251 -27.31 4.52 -20.20
C THR A 251 -27.98 4.38 -18.81
N ASN A 252 -28.97 5.23 -18.53
CA ASN A 252 -29.72 5.29 -17.27
C ASN A 252 -28.89 5.63 -16.00
N ALA A 253 -27.78 6.32 -16.16
CA ALA A 253 -26.95 6.79 -15.05
C ALA A 253 -26.64 8.28 -15.14
N ASP A 254 -26.22 8.87 -14.01
CA ASP A 254 -25.80 10.25 -14.01
C ASP A 254 -24.47 10.40 -14.73
N LYS A 255 -24.25 11.56 -15.31
CA LYS A 255 -22.95 11.90 -15.89
C LYS A 255 -21.88 11.92 -14.82
N TYR A 256 -20.72 11.40 -15.15
CA TYR A 256 -19.53 11.52 -14.33
C TYR A 256 -18.29 11.76 -15.22
N VAL A 257 -17.19 12.18 -14.60
CA VAL A 257 -15.94 12.43 -15.31
C VAL A 257 -14.94 11.34 -14.95
N ALA A 258 -14.61 10.52 -15.93
CA ALA A 258 -13.67 9.42 -15.81
C ALA A 258 -12.21 9.90 -15.89
N ILE A 259 -11.28 9.06 -15.40
CA ILE A 259 -9.83 9.34 -15.45
C ILE A 259 -9.31 9.43 -16.88
N ALA A 260 -9.85 8.65 -17.82
CA ALA A 260 -9.31 8.55 -19.17
C ALA A 260 -10.37 8.70 -20.25
N ASP A 261 -9.95 9.27 -21.38
CA ASP A 261 -10.73 9.28 -22.60
C ASP A 261 -10.68 7.90 -23.26
N HIS A 262 -11.82 7.32 -23.60
CA HIS A 262 -11.96 6.10 -24.42
C HIS A 262 -11.06 4.92 -24.05
N ILE A 263 -11.27 4.30 -22.90
CA ILE A 263 -10.66 3.00 -22.58
C ILE A 263 -11.61 1.88 -22.99
N TRP A 264 -12.07 1.88 -24.21
CA TRP A 264 -12.88 0.82 -24.77
C TRP A 264 -12.08 -0.37 -25.30
N ASN A 265 -10.74 -0.24 -25.29
CA ASN A 265 -9.87 -1.17 -25.98
C ASN A 265 -8.54 -1.31 -25.23
N MET A 266 -8.21 -2.52 -24.80
CA MET A 266 -6.92 -2.86 -24.19
C MET A 266 -5.70 -2.35 -24.96
N TYR A 267 -5.79 -2.24 -26.26
CA TYR A 267 -4.71 -1.71 -27.09
C TYR A 267 -4.45 -0.21 -26.84
N GLY A 268 -5.37 0.50 -26.21
CA GLY A 268 -5.20 1.90 -25.84
C GLY A 268 -4.31 2.13 -24.62
N TYR A 269 -4.05 1.13 -23.79
CA TYR A 269 -3.24 1.30 -22.57
C TYR A 269 -1.78 1.60 -22.86
N GLY A 270 -1.25 1.14 -23.97
CA GLY A 270 0.09 1.49 -24.45
C GLY A 270 0.33 3.00 -24.53
N LYS A 271 -0.70 3.78 -24.83
CA LYS A 271 -0.66 5.26 -24.84
C LYS A 271 -0.19 5.82 -23.49
N TYR A 272 -0.57 5.18 -22.39
CA TYR A 272 -0.28 5.63 -21.03
C TYR A 272 0.94 4.96 -20.41
N THR A 273 1.30 3.75 -20.87
CA THR A 273 2.29 2.90 -20.20
C THR A 273 3.59 2.70 -20.97
N ASN A 274 3.56 2.80 -22.32
CA ASN A 274 4.75 2.55 -23.13
C ASN A 274 5.84 3.62 -22.90
N GLY A 275 7.07 3.15 -22.68
CA GLY A 275 8.23 4.02 -22.48
C GLY A 275 8.24 4.76 -21.13
N LYS A 276 7.32 4.45 -20.22
CA LYS A 276 7.30 5.01 -18.86
C LYS A 276 8.25 4.24 -17.95
N LYS A 277 8.86 4.96 -17.00
CA LYS A 277 9.65 4.34 -15.93
C LYS A 277 8.75 3.45 -15.10
N GLU A 278 9.21 2.25 -14.82
CA GLU A 278 8.50 1.28 -13.98
C GLU A 278 9.05 1.32 -12.54
N TYR A 279 8.15 1.11 -11.60
CA TYR A 279 8.42 1.03 -10.17
C TYR A 279 7.97 -0.34 -9.67
N ALA A 280 8.75 -0.94 -8.77
CA ALA A 280 8.48 -2.28 -8.28
C ALA A 280 7.37 -2.31 -7.22
N SER A 281 7.09 -1.19 -6.55
CA SER A 281 6.08 -1.10 -5.49
C SER A 281 5.22 0.16 -5.63
N LEU A 282 4.04 0.12 -4.99
CA LEU A 282 3.17 1.29 -4.87
C LEU A 282 3.86 2.42 -4.10
N GLU A 283 4.64 2.08 -3.07
CA GLU A 283 5.37 3.06 -2.26
C GLU A 283 6.36 3.87 -3.09
N GLU A 284 7.19 3.18 -3.90
CA GLU A 284 8.13 3.85 -4.79
C GLU A 284 7.42 4.73 -5.81
N ALA A 285 6.35 4.21 -6.42
CA ALA A 285 5.57 4.95 -7.39
C ALA A 285 4.92 6.20 -6.77
N TYR A 286 4.36 6.08 -5.56
CA TYR A 286 3.70 7.20 -4.89
C TYR A 286 4.69 8.30 -4.49
N LYS A 287 5.86 7.96 -3.92
CA LYS A 287 6.92 8.93 -3.60
C LYS A 287 7.37 9.75 -4.81
N GLU A 288 7.49 9.08 -5.94
CA GLU A 288 7.84 9.77 -7.19
C GLU A 288 6.65 10.54 -7.79
N TYR A 289 5.42 10.04 -7.59
CA TYR A 289 4.21 10.73 -8.00
C TYR A 289 4.02 12.06 -7.26
N GLU A 290 4.26 12.12 -5.96
CA GLU A 290 4.23 13.36 -5.19
C GLU A 290 5.17 14.42 -5.77
N LYS A 291 6.42 14.02 -6.10
CA LYS A 291 7.39 14.90 -6.76
C LYS A 291 6.90 15.31 -8.14
N TYR A 292 6.36 14.36 -8.91
CA TYR A 292 5.86 14.61 -10.25
C TYR A 292 4.69 15.60 -10.24
N VAL A 293 3.74 15.45 -9.32
CA VAL A 293 2.62 16.38 -9.11
C VAL A 293 3.17 17.76 -8.73
N GLY A 294 4.06 17.84 -7.75
CA GLY A 294 4.62 19.11 -7.30
C GLY A 294 5.34 19.89 -8.41
N GLN A 295 5.99 19.19 -9.34
CA GLN A 295 6.75 19.79 -10.43
C GLN A 295 5.90 20.14 -11.65
N ASN A 296 4.98 19.25 -12.05
CA ASN A 296 4.27 19.36 -13.33
C ASN A 296 2.79 19.77 -13.17
N TYR A 297 2.23 19.59 -11.97
CA TYR A 297 0.82 19.86 -11.65
C TYR A 297 0.66 20.58 -10.31
N PRO A 298 1.30 21.75 -10.12
CA PRO A 298 1.30 22.43 -8.81
C PRO A 298 -0.11 22.78 -8.30
N THR A 299 -1.08 22.94 -9.21
CA THR A 299 -2.49 23.18 -8.86
C THR A 299 -3.17 22.00 -8.17
N TYR A 300 -2.68 20.78 -8.35
CA TYR A 300 -3.20 19.56 -7.73
C TYR A 300 -2.40 19.12 -6.51
N LYS A 301 -1.41 19.91 -6.09
CA LYS A 301 -0.58 19.57 -4.92
C LYS A 301 -1.40 19.48 -3.64
N GLU A 302 -2.46 20.31 -3.53
CA GLU A 302 -3.34 20.29 -2.37
C GLU A 302 -4.32 19.10 -2.36
N ASP A 303 -4.49 18.42 -3.50
CA ASP A 303 -5.31 17.21 -3.64
C ASP A 303 -4.54 15.93 -3.25
N LEU A 304 -3.22 16.04 -3.05
CA LEU A 304 -2.44 14.92 -2.52
C LEU A 304 -2.98 14.51 -1.15
N PRO A 305 -3.14 13.22 -0.89
CA PRO A 305 -3.47 12.69 0.42
C PRO A 305 -2.58 13.29 1.51
N LYS A 306 -3.19 13.80 2.59
CA LYS A 306 -2.49 14.46 3.73
C LYS A 306 -2.58 13.61 4.96
#